data_a9b682c663d523fd5ea2f67e92aed530
#
_entry.id   a9b682c663d523fd5ea2f67e92aed530
#
_cell.length_a   1.000
_cell.length_b   1.000
_cell.length_c   1.000
_cell.angle_alpha   90.00
_cell.angle_beta   90.00
_cell.angle_gamma   90.00
#
_symmetry.space_group_name_H-M   'P 1'
#
loop_
_entity.id
_entity.type
_entity.pdbx_description
1 polymer ?
#
loop_
_entity_poly.entity_id
_entity_poly.type
_entity_poly.pdbx_seq_one_letter_code
_entity_poly.pdbx_strand_id
1 'polypeptide(L)'
;ALDEGEDMISNDVVLRIIGPYGGFGLYEPSINGILSSCSGWATSARDCVKNSGEIPILSRISKYVHPNVAEMADYSAVVGGAVQCSTNLGARISNTTSFDTMSGSLSMLFGYAVSAAKA
;
A
#
# COMPACT_ATOMS: atom_id res chain seq x y z
N ALA A 1 -20.28 4.93 -1.29
CA ALA A 1 -19.11 4.05 -1.40
C ALA A 1 -19.09 3.08 -0.21
N LEU A 2 -18.42 1.97 -0.36
CA LEU A 2 -18.01 1.14 0.78
C LEU A 2 -16.94 1.90 1.59
N ASP A 3 -16.80 1.55 2.86
CA ASP A 3 -15.73 2.09 3.68
C ASP A 3 -14.39 1.40 3.37
N GLU A 4 -13.29 2.10 3.65
CA GLU A 4 -11.95 1.55 3.41
C GLU A 4 -11.68 0.33 4.28
N GLY A 5 -11.20 -0.73 3.67
CA GLY A 5 -10.95 -2.00 4.34
C GLY A 5 -12.16 -2.94 4.45
N GLU A 6 -13.33 -2.54 4.00
CA GLU A 6 -14.46 -3.46 3.89
C GLU A 6 -14.23 -4.56 2.86
N ASP A 7 -14.73 -5.75 3.16
CA ASP A 7 -14.71 -6.87 2.23
C ASP A 7 -15.75 -6.66 1.13
N MET A 8 -15.35 -6.93 -0.10
CA MET A 8 -16.24 -6.91 -1.26
C MET A 8 -16.20 -8.23 -2.00
N ILE A 9 -17.33 -8.64 -2.54
CA ILE A 9 -17.44 -9.82 -3.39
C ILE A 9 -17.76 -9.44 -4.83
N SER A 10 -17.66 -10.41 -5.73
CA SER A 10 -17.96 -10.21 -7.14
C SER A 10 -19.37 -9.67 -7.32
N ASN A 11 -19.52 -8.62 -8.13
CA ASN A 11 -20.74 -7.85 -8.43
C ASN A 11 -21.23 -6.90 -7.33
N ASP A 12 -20.46 -6.67 -6.27
CA ASP A 12 -20.80 -5.61 -5.32
C ASP A 12 -20.66 -4.21 -5.96
N VAL A 13 -21.53 -3.30 -5.53
CA VAL A 13 -21.47 -1.89 -5.91
C VAL A 13 -20.56 -1.15 -4.93
N VAL A 14 -19.28 -1.05 -5.26
CA VAL A 14 -18.26 -0.43 -4.38
C VAL A 14 -18.37 1.10 -4.34
N LEU A 15 -18.78 1.74 -5.43
CA LEU A 15 -18.94 3.18 -5.55
C LEU A 15 -20.13 3.53 -6.44
N ARG A 16 -20.94 4.49 -5.99
CA ARG A 16 -22.01 5.08 -6.79
C ARG A 16 -21.78 6.58 -6.92
N ILE A 17 -21.71 7.08 -8.15
CA ILE A 17 -21.60 8.51 -8.46
C ILE A 17 -22.93 8.97 -9.03
N ILE A 18 -23.48 10.06 -8.49
CA ILE A 18 -24.76 10.64 -8.93
C ILE A 18 -24.49 12.07 -9.37
N GLY A 19 -24.72 12.37 -10.65
CA GLY A 19 -24.50 13.69 -11.21
C GLY A 19 -24.60 13.70 -12.74
N PRO A 20 -24.43 14.87 -13.37
CA PRO A 20 -24.35 14.97 -14.83
C PRO A 20 -23.13 14.19 -15.34
N TYR A 21 -23.35 13.24 -16.26
CA TYR A 21 -22.29 12.36 -16.78
C TYR A 21 -21.08 13.13 -17.35
N GLY A 22 -21.33 14.27 -18.04
CA GLY A 22 -20.26 15.11 -18.55
C GLY A 22 -19.31 15.69 -17.50
N GLY A 23 -19.71 15.68 -16.21
CA GLY A 23 -18.86 16.15 -15.11
C GLY A 23 -17.87 15.12 -14.61
N PHE A 24 -18.11 13.82 -14.79
CA PHE A 24 -17.23 12.76 -14.26
C PHE A 24 -16.86 11.67 -15.26
N GLY A 25 -17.56 11.54 -16.39
CA GLY A 25 -17.36 10.45 -17.35
C GLY A 25 -15.94 10.33 -17.90
N LEU A 26 -15.22 11.44 -18.04
CA LEU A 26 -13.82 11.46 -18.46
C LEU A 26 -12.87 10.85 -17.41
N TYR A 27 -13.27 10.82 -16.15
CA TYR A 27 -12.46 10.31 -15.04
C TYR A 27 -12.75 8.84 -14.72
N GLU A 28 -13.73 8.22 -15.38
CA GLU A 28 -14.10 6.83 -15.13
C GLU A 28 -12.92 5.85 -15.20
N PRO A 29 -12.02 5.91 -16.22
CA PRO A 29 -10.86 5.01 -16.27
C PRO A 29 -9.91 5.23 -15.08
N SER A 30 -9.72 6.49 -14.66
CA SER A 30 -8.86 6.80 -13.51
C SER A 30 -9.47 6.32 -12.20
N ILE A 31 -10.76 6.51 -12.00
CA ILE A 31 -11.50 6.03 -10.82
C ILE A 31 -11.39 4.51 -10.72
N ASN A 32 -11.68 3.81 -11.82
CA ASN A 32 -11.60 2.36 -11.87
C ASN A 32 -10.17 1.85 -11.65
N GLY A 33 -9.17 2.52 -12.24
CA GLY A 33 -7.76 2.17 -12.06
C GLY A 33 -7.29 2.32 -10.62
N ILE A 34 -7.67 3.40 -9.94
CA ILE A 34 -7.35 3.62 -8.53
C ILE A 34 -8.03 2.57 -7.66
N LEU A 35 -9.34 2.38 -7.80
CA LEU A 35 -10.09 1.40 -7.01
C LEU A 35 -9.53 -0.01 -7.17
N SER A 36 -9.30 -0.48 -8.39
CA SER A 36 -8.79 -1.83 -8.64
C SER A 36 -7.37 -2.03 -8.12
N SER A 37 -6.48 -1.05 -8.33
CA SER A 37 -5.09 -1.16 -7.86
C SER A 37 -5.01 -1.15 -6.34
N CYS A 38 -5.66 -0.19 -5.68
CA CYS A 38 -5.64 -0.07 -4.22
C CYS A 38 -6.28 -1.29 -3.54
N SER A 39 -7.42 -1.77 -4.07
CA SER A 39 -8.06 -3.00 -3.56
C SER A 39 -7.17 -4.23 -3.73
N GLY A 40 -6.46 -4.35 -4.86
CA GLY A 40 -5.52 -5.44 -5.10
C GLY A 40 -4.36 -5.45 -4.10
N TRP A 41 -3.74 -4.29 -3.84
CA TRP A 41 -2.67 -4.17 -2.85
C TRP A 41 -3.17 -4.44 -1.43
N ALA A 42 -4.32 -3.90 -1.05
CA ALA A 42 -4.93 -4.14 0.26
C ALA A 42 -5.26 -5.61 0.46
N THR A 43 -5.83 -6.27 -0.54
CA THR A 43 -6.14 -7.71 -0.50
C THR A 43 -4.88 -8.55 -0.32
N SER A 44 -3.82 -8.28 -1.09
CA SER A 44 -2.55 -8.99 -0.97
C SER A 44 -1.91 -8.81 0.41
N ALA A 45 -1.96 -7.60 0.97
CA ALA A 45 -1.48 -7.34 2.32
C ALA A 45 -2.30 -8.08 3.37
N ARG A 46 -3.63 -8.08 3.25
CA ARG A 46 -4.53 -8.81 4.14
C ARG A 46 -4.27 -10.32 4.13
N ASP A 47 -4.03 -10.89 2.95
CA ASP A 47 -3.68 -12.30 2.86
C ASP A 47 -2.35 -12.61 3.57
N CYS A 48 -1.35 -11.73 3.43
CA CYS A 48 -0.11 -11.85 4.18
C CYS A 48 -0.36 -11.79 5.69
N VAL A 49 -1.14 -10.82 6.16
CA VAL A 49 -1.48 -10.65 7.59
C VAL A 49 -2.22 -11.88 8.12
N LYS A 50 -3.22 -12.38 7.39
CA LYS A 50 -3.96 -13.59 7.78
C LYS A 50 -3.05 -14.83 7.90
N ASN A 51 -2.05 -14.94 7.03
CA ASN A 51 -1.15 -16.09 7.02
C ASN A 51 0.05 -15.95 7.97
N SER A 52 0.36 -14.74 8.44
CA SER A 52 1.48 -14.50 9.36
C SER A 52 1.16 -14.83 10.82
N GLY A 53 -0.11 -15.02 11.17
CA GLY A 53 -0.56 -15.19 12.53
C GLY A 53 -0.28 -13.96 13.39
N GLU A 54 0.54 -14.10 14.43
CA GLU A 54 0.90 -12.99 15.34
C GLU A 54 2.10 -12.16 14.86
N ILE A 55 2.74 -12.54 13.74
CA ILE A 55 3.91 -11.82 13.24
C ILE A 55 3.46 -10.55 12.50
N PRO A 56 3.90 -9.35 12.93
CA PRO A 56 3.51 -8.12 12.29
C PRO A 56 4.08 -8.01 10.87
N ILE A 57 3.24 -7.57 9.92
CA ILE A 57 3.62 -7.36 8.53
C ILE A 57 4.02 -5.90 8.32
N LEU A 58 5.17 -5.69 7.70
CA LEU A 58 5.69 -4.38 7.30
C LEU A 58 5.65 -4.27 5.76
N SER A 59 5.02 -3.22 5.22
CA SER A 59 4.98 -3.00 3.78
C SER A 59 6.28 -2.38 3.27
N ARG A 60 6.89 -3.01 2.26
CA ARG A 60 8.03 -2.47 1.51
C ARG A 60 7.73 -2.42 0.01
N ILE A 61 6.47 -2.20 -0.34
CA ILE A 61 6.00 -2.26 -1.72
C ILE A 61 6.64 -1.18 -2.60
N SER A 62 7.08 -0.07 -2.01
CA SER A 62 7.76 1.03 -2.70
C SER A 62 8.98 0.61 -3.53
N LYS A 63 9.62 -0.51 -3.20
CA LYS A 63 10.76 -1.04 -3.97
C LYS A 63 10.37 -1.80 -5.24
N TYR A 64 9.10 -2.10 -5.42
CA TYR A 64 8.61 -3.02 -6.46
C TYR A 64 7.56 -2.39 -7.38
N VAL A 65 7.14 -1.15 -7.10
CA VAL A 65 6.17 -0.41 -7.90
C VAL A 65 6.78 0.88 -8.44
N HIS A 66 6.12 1.48 -9.42
CA HIS A 66 6.54 2.78 -9.95
C HIS A 66 6.46 3.85 -8.83
N PRO A 67 7.46 4.75 -8.71
CA PRO A 67 7.50 5.76 -7.63
C PRO A 67 6.22 6.59 -7.48
N ASN A 68 5.55 6.93 -8.58
CA ASN A 68 4.32 7.73 -8.53
C ASN A 68 3.13 7.04 -7.84
N VAL A 69 3.17 5.73 -7.66
CA VAL A 69 2.10 4.97 -6.99
C VAL A 69 2.57 4.33 -5.67
N ALA A 70 3.84 4.52 -5.31
CA ALA A 70 4.44 3.86 -4.15
C ALA A 70 3.73 4.21 -2.84
N GLU A 71 3.39 5.49 -2.64
CA GLU A 71 2.72 5.95 -1.44
C GLU A 71 1.29 5.40 -1.30
N MET A 72 0.56 5.35 -2.42
CA MET A 72 -0.79 4.76 -2.45
C MET A 72 -0.76 3.25 -2.24
N ALA A 73 0.25 2.57 -2.79
CA ALA A 73 0.42 1.14 -2.59
C ALA A 73 0.77 0.81 -1.13
N ASP A 74 1.65 1.59 -0.51
CA ASP A 74 1.99 1.47 0.92
C ASP A 74 0.76 1.79 1.81
N TYR A 75 0.02 2.86 1.51
CA TYR A 75 -1.23 3.18 2.19
C TYR A 75 -2.23 2.02 2.11
N SER A 76 -2.45 1.49 0.91
CA SER A 76 -3.36 0.36 0.70
C SER A 76 -2.94 -0.89 1.47
N ALA A 77 -1.62 -1.14 1.60
CA ALA A 77 -1.12 -2.24 2.40
C ALA A 77 -1.44 -2.06 3.90
N VAL A 78 -1.37 -0.82 4.42
CA VAL A 78 -1.78 -0.54 5.81
C VAL A 78 -3.28 -0.74 5.99
N VAL A 79 -4.12 -0.30 5.04
CA VAL A 79 -5.57 -0.60 5.04
C VAL A 79 -5.81 -2.11 5.05
N GLY A 80 -4.98 -2.90 4.36
CA GLY A 80 -4.99 -4.37 4.38
C GLY A 80 -4.51 -5.01 5.68
N GLY A 81 -3.98 -4.22 6.63
CA GLY A 81 -3.56 -4.67 7.97
C GLY A 81 -2.05 -4.69 8.21
N ALA A 82 -1.23 -4.16 7.31
CA ALA A 82 0.19 -3.95 7.60
C ALA A 82 0.35 -2.90 8.72
N VAL A 83 1.24 -3.14 9.67
CA VAL A 83 1.41 -2.26 10.84
C VAL A 83 2.22 -1.00 10.54
N GLN A 84 3.10 -1.06 9.55
CA GLN A 84 3.93 0.07 9.09
C GLN A 84 4.21 -0.06 7.59
N CYS A 85 4.66 1.03 6.98
CA CYS A 85 5.05 1.08 5.57
C CYS A 85 6.34 1.85 5.36
N SER A 86 6.91 1.72 4.16
CA SER A 86 8.25 2.25 3.86
C SER A 86 8.25 3.70 3.39
N THR A 87 7.11 4.24 2.94
CA THR A 87 7.02 5.62 2.47
C THR A 87 6.51 6.56 3.55
N ASN A 88 7.11 7.75 3.64
CA ASN A 88 6.72 8.76 4.62
C ASN A 88 5.28 9.28 4.38
N LEU A 89 4.90 9.44 3.11
CA LEU A 89 3.56 9.94 2.79
C LEU A 89 2.50 8.86 3.04
N GLY A 90 2.76 7.61 2.66
CA GLY A 90 1.87 6.47 2.96
C GLY A 90 1.64 6.32 4.46
N ALA A 91 2.70 6.38 5.26
CA ALA A 91 2.62 6.32 6.71
C ALA A 91 1.81 7.50 7.31
N ARG A 92 2.04 8.71 6.79
CA ARG A 92 1.33 9.91 7.24
C ARG A 92 -0.16 9.87 6.94
N ILE A 93 -0.56 9.40 5.74
CA ILE A 93 -1.96 9.28 5.34
C ILE A 93 -2.67 8.20 6.17
N SER A 94 -2.00 7.07 6.44
CA SER A 94 -2.55 5.97 7.24
C SER A 94 -2.40 6.17 8.75
N ASN A 95 -1.90 7.33 9.19
CA ASN A 95 -1.66 7.65 10.59
C ASN A 95 -0.78 6.61 11.33
N THR A 96 0.22 6.10 10.63
CA THR A 96 1.24 5.18 11.16
C THR A 96 2.62 5.81 11.11
N THR A 97 3.65 5.05 11.45
CA THR A 97 5.05 5.46 11.32
C THR A 97 5.71 4.77 10.14
N SER A 98 6.52 5.50 9.38
CA SER A 98 7.38 4.89 8.38
C SER A 98 8.57 4.19 9.03
N PHE A 99 9.10 3.18 8.36
CA PHE A 99 10.34 2.54 8.77
C PHE A 99 11.35 2.56 7.64
N ASP A 100 12.60 2.73 8.00
CA ASP A 100 13.72 2.64 7.07
C ASP A 100 14.31 1.22 7.07
N THR A 101 14.88 0.86 5.94
CA THR A 101 15.57 -0.42 5.79
C THR A 101 16.95 -0.19 5.23
N MET A 102 17.95 -0.81 5.83
CA MET A 102 19.29 -0.81 5.32
C MET A 102 19.33 -1.36 3.87
N SER A 103 19.94 -0.59 2.98
CA SER A 103 20.14 -1.03 1.60
C SER A 103 21.11 -2.21 1.54
N GLY A 104 20.82 -3.21 0.69
CA GLY A 104 21.75 -4.30 0.42
C GLY A 104 23.13 -3.83 -0.11
N SER A 105 23.14 -2.74 -0.87
CA SER A 105 24.38 -2.12 -1.36
C SER A 105 25.26 -1.58 -0.22
N LEU A 106 24.67 -1.13 0.87
CA LEU A 106 25.42 -0.66 2.03
C LEU A 106 26.21 -1.81 2.69
N SER A 107 25.58 -2.96 2.85
CA SER A 107 26.26 -4.17 3.34
C SER A 107 27.43 -4.60 2.44
N MET A 108 27.28 -4.46 1.12
CA MET A 108 28.35 -4.76 0.17
C MET A 108 29.49 -3.75 0.26
N LEU A 109 29.18 -2.45 0.44
CA LEU A 109 30.19 -1.40 0.58
C LEU A 109 31.04 -1.59 1.84
N PHE A 110 30.42 -1.94 2.96
CA PHE A 110 31.11 -2.16 4.24
C PHE A 110 31.66 -3.58 4.39
N GLY A 111 31.39 -4.48 3.47
CA GLY A 111 31.82 -5.89 3.49
C GLY A 111 31.12 -6.75 4.55
N TYR A 112 30.46 -6.15 5.53
CA TYR A 112 29.77 -6.80 6.63
C TYR A 112 28.47 -6.08 7.02
N ALA A 113 27.39 -6.85 7.18
CA ALA A 113 26.10 -6.29 7.56
C ALA A 113 26.13 -5.57 8.94
N VAL A 114 26.90 -6.09 9.90
CA VAL A 114 27.06 -5.48 11.22
C VAL A 114 27.80 -4.15 11.13
N SER A 115 28.81 -4.03 10.30
CA SER A 115 29.53 -2.77 10.08
C SER A 115 28.65 -1.73 9.42
N ALA A 116 27.87 -2.15 8.42
CA ALA A 116 26.91 -1.28 7.73
C ALA A 116 25.77 -0.80 8.65
N ALA A 117 25.35 -1.61 9.62
CA ALA A 117 24.29 -1.24 10.58
C ALA A 117 24.79 -0.29 11.68
N LYS A 118 26.07 -0.13 11.87
CA LYS A 118 26.70 0.75 12.85
C LYS A 118 27.14 2.11 12.29
N ALA A 119 27.17 2.22 10.96
CA ALA A 119 27.53 3.43 10.23
C ALA A 119 26.33 4.36 10.05
#